data_619b01a9905fe432500428e451ead838
#
_entry.id   619b01a9905fe432500428e451ead838
#
_cell.length_a   1.000
_cell.length_b   1.000
_cell.length_c   1.000
_cell.angle_alpha   90.00
_cell.angle_beta   90.00
_cell.angle_gamma   90.00
#
_symmetry.space_group_name_H-M   'P 1'
#
loop_
_entity.id
_entity.type
_entity.pdbx_description
1 polymer ?
#
loop_
_entity_poly.entity_id
_entity_poly.type
_entity_poly.pdbx_seq_one_letter_code
_entity_poly.pdbx_strand_id
1 'polypeptide(L)'
;MKVKRGLLYTASHEWVDFMPDGTVRVGISDFVPQKRGKISFLNLCDEGEYYQSGEVIGDAEAFKGVWDISAPISGTVLRINDDLLDDPQSINSDPYGSWLAEFGDAEREAKLMTAQEYCKYLGKEAEMI
;
A
#
# COMPACT_ATOMS: atom_id res chain seq x y z
N MET A 1 0.76 6.78 -14.53
CA MET A 1 0.97 6.41 -13.11
C MET A 1 2.22 5.56 -12.98
N LYS A 2 2.95 5.79 -11.92
CA LYS A 2 4.28 5.21 -11.73
C LYS A 2 4.21 3.90 -10.97
N VAL A 3 5.04 2.95 -11.39
CA VAL A 3 5.19 1.63 -10.74
C VAL A 3 6.66 1.44 -10.39
N LYS A 4 6.96 1.27 -9.12
CA LYS A 4 8.35 1.14 -8.65
C LYS A 4 8.84 -0.30 -8.74
N ARG A 5 10.01 -0.50 -9.34
CA ARG A 5 10.69 -1.80 -9.39
C ARG A 5 11.09 -2.26 -7.99
N GLY A 6 11.10 -3.56 -7.79
CA GLY A 6 11.56 -4.16 -6.55
C GLY A 6 10.48 -4.33 -5.49
N LEU A 7 9.28 -3.81 -5.71
CA LEU A 7 8.13 -4.02 -4.85
C LEU A 7 7.22 -5.10 -5.44
N LEU A 8 6.34 -5.64 -4.59
CA LEU A 8 5.25 -6.50 -5.04
C LEU A 8 3.93 -5.77 -4.86
N TYR A 9 2.92 -6.17 -5.63
CA TYR A 9 1.66 -5.43 -5.73
C TYR A 9 0.46 -6.35 -5.66
N THR A 10 -0.67 -5.80 -5.19
CA THR A 10 -1.96 -6.49 -5.22
C THR A 10 -2.87 -5.92 -6.32
N ALA A 11 -3.90 -6.67 -6.65
CA ALA A 11 -4.92 -6.21 -7.60
C ALA A 11 -5.77 -5.06 -7.02
N SER A 12 -5.77 -4.86 -5.71
CA SER A 12 -6.44 -3.74 -5.04
C SER A 12 -5.52 -2.54 -4.80
N HIS A 13 -4.33 -2.55 -5.41
CA HIS A 13 -3.41 -1.41 -5.51
C HIS A 13 -2.66 -1.07 -4.23
N GLU A 14 -2.34 -2.08 -3.43
CA GLU A 14 -1.36 -1.96 -2.36
C GLU A 14 0.01 -2.46 -2.83
N TRP A 15 1.07 -1.89 -2.29
CA TRP A 15 2.43 -2.39 -2.52
C TRP A 15 3.01 -3.00 -1.25
N VAL A 16 3.96 -3.90 -1.46
CA VAL A 16 4.63 -4.66 -0.39
C VAL A 16 6.13 -4.59 -0.60
N ASP A 17 6.86 -4.29 0.47
CA ASP A 17 8.32 -4.29 0.48
C ASP A 17 8.83 -5.22 1.59
N PHE A 18 9.45 -6.32 1.19
CA PHE A 18 10.04 -7.28 2.13
C PHE A 18 11.40 -6.76 2.57
N MET A 19 11.47 -6.30 3.82
CA MET A 19 12.66 -5.68 4.37
C MET A 19 13.72 -6.73 4.77
N PRO A 20 15.01 -6.35 4.79
CA PRO A 20 16.09 -7.29 5.14
C PRO A 20 15.98 -7.88 6.54
N ASP A 21 15.34 -7.18 7.48
CA ASP A 21 15.16 -7.65 8.86
C ASP A 21 13.98 -8.61 9.04
N GLY A 22 13.29 -8.97 7.95
CA GLY A 22 12.16 -9.88 7.99
C GLY A 22 10.81 -9.19 8.18
N THR A 23 10.79 -7.89 8.44
CA THR A 23 9.54 -7.13 8.47
C THR A 23 9.07 -6.82 7.06
N VAL A 24 7.80 -6.43 6.93
CA VAL A 24 7.20 -6.13 5.62
C VAL A 24 6.51 -4.78 5.72
N ARG A 25 6.93 -3.83 4.89
CA ARG A 25 6.25 -2.55 4.77
C ARG A 25 5.20 -2.61 3.68
N VAL A 26 4.07 -1.98 3.95
CA VAL A 26 2.96 -1.92 2.99
C VAL A 26 2.53 -0.47 2.77
N GLY A 27 2.02 -0.21 1.59
CA GLY A 27 1.50 1.10 1.24
C GLY A 27 0.51 1.01 0.09
N ILE A 28 0.06 2.13 -0.41
CA ILE A 28 -0.80 2.20 -1.59
C ILE A 28 -0.02 2.73 -2.78
N SER A 29 -0.31 2.17 -3.95
CA SER A 29 0.42 2.53 -5.17
C SER A 29 -0.05 3.89 -5.71
N ASP A 30 0.73 4.42 -6.65
CA ASP A 30 0.41 5.68 -7.34
C ASP A 30 -0.95 5.65 -8.05
N PHE A 31 -1.48 4.45 -8.30
CA PHE A 31 -2.82 4.30 -8.89
C PHE A 31 -3.89 5.07 -8.10
N VAL A 32 -3.84 5.00 -6.76
CA VAL A 32 -4.89 5.55 -5.91
C VAL A 32 -4.98 7.09 -6.05
N PRO A 33 -3.91 7.85 -5.80
CA PRO A 33 -4.01 9.31 -5.97
C PRO A 33 -4.24 9.73 -7.44
N GLN A 34 -3.76 8.96 -8.40
CA GLN A 34 -3.96 9.27 -9.82
C GLN A 34 -5.42 9.06 -10.26
N LYS A 35 -6.06 8.01 -9.78
CA LYS A 35 -7.42 7.65 -10.20
C LYS A 35 -8.51 8.17 -9.28
N ARG A 36 -8.25 8.28 -7.99
CA ARG A 36 -9.23 8.73 -6.99
C ARG A 36 -9.06 10.19 -6.63
N GLY A 37 -7.97 10.81 -7.07
CA GLY A 37 -7.65 12.19 -6.74
C GLY A 37 -6.84 12.31 -5.44
N LYS A 38 -6.49 13.53 -5.08
CA LYS A 38 -5.62 13.79 -3.94
C LYS A 38 -6.19 13.22 -2.65
N ILE A 39 -5.34 12.51 -1.93
CA ILE A 39 -5.65 11.98 -0.60
C ILE A 39 -5.49 13.11 0.41
N SER A 40 -6.51 13.29 1.24
CA SER A 40 -6.55 14.35 2.25
C SER A 40 -6.65 13.83 3.68
N PHE A 41 -7.06 12.59 3.86
CA PHE A 41 -7.23 11.99 5.18
C PHE A 41 -6.97 10.50 5.13
N LEU A 42 -6.48 9.95 6.25
CA LEU A 42 -6.09 8.55 6.33
C LEU A 42 -6.50 7.97 7.68
N ASN A 43 -7.19 6.84 7.66
CA ASN A 43 -7.46 6.02 8.83
C ASN A 43 -6.70 4.70 8.70
N LEU A 44 -6.03 4.30 9.76
CA LEU A 44 -5.28 3.04 9.80
C LEU A 44 -5.65 2.22 11.02
N CYS A 45 -5.44 0.92 10.93
CA CYS A 45 -5.64 -0.05 11.99
C CYS A 45 -4.68 0.18 13.17
N ASP A 46 -4.94 -0.52 14.27
CA ASP A 46 -4.11 -0.43 15.47
C ASP A 46 -2.92 -1.38 15.40
N GLU A 47 -1.84 -0.97 16.08
CA GLU A 47 -0.67 -1.83 16.29
C GLU A 47 -1.05 -3.03 17.15
N GLY A 48 -0.39 -4.16 16.91
CA GLY A 48 -0.59 -5.39 17.66
C GLY A 48 -1.67 -6.31 17.10
N GLU A 49 -2.50 -5.84 16.18
CA GLU A 49 -3.57 -6.63 15.57
C GLU A 49 -3.06 -7.52 14.46
N TYR A 50 -3.63 -8.71 14.34
CA TYR A 50 -3.36 -9.62 13.23
C TYR A 50 -4.43 -9.45 12.15
N TYR A 51 -3.98 -9.42 10.89
CA TYR A 51 -4.88 -9.36 9.73
C TYR A 51 -4.55 -10.46 8.73
N GLN A 52 -5.60 -11.02 8.14
CA GLN A 52 -5.44 -11.90 6.98
C GLN A 52 -5.42 -11.06 5.71
N SER A 53 -4.70 -11.57 4.71
CA SER A 53 -4.69 -10.96 3.37
C SER A 53 -6.11 -10.72 2.87
N GLY A 54 -6.38 -9.51 2.41
CA GLY A 54 -7.69 -9.08 1.92
C GLY A 54 -8.57 -8.41 2.96
N GLU A 55 -8.26 -8.51 4.25
CA GLU A 55 -9.01 -7.78 5.26
C GLU A 55 -8.70 -6.29 5.19
N VAL A 56 -9.71 -5.45 5.46
CA VAL A 56 -9.53 -3.99 5.45
C VAL A 56 -8.72 -3.57 6.66
N ILE A 57 -7.63 -2.84 6.42
CA ILE A 57 -6.73 -2.31 7.46
C ILE A 57 -6.82 -0.79 7.59
N GLY A 58 -7.64 -0.16 6.79
CA GLY A 58 -7.82 1.28 6.85
C GLY A 58 -8.54 1.81 5.63
N ASP A 59 -8.59 3.13 5.54
CA ASP A 59 -9.12 3.79 4.37
C ASP A 59 -8.43 5.14 4.14
N ALA A 60 -8.51 5.61 2.90
CA ALA A 60 -8.01 6.91 2.49
C ALA A 60 -9.16 7.72 1.93
N GLU A 61 -9.35 8.93 2.44
CA GLU A 61 -10.29 9.88 1.86
C GLU A 61 -9.60 10.62 0.73
N ALA A 62 -10.12 10.43 -0.47
CA ALA A 62 -9.62 11.06 -1.69
C ALA A 62 -10.70 11.97 -2.27
N PHE A 63 -10.33 12.76 -3.26
CA PHE A 63 -11.27 13.70 -3.88
C PHE A 63 -12.54 12.99 -4.41
N LYS A 64 -12.39 11.80 -4.99
CA LYS A 64 -13.51 11.04 -5.58
C LYS A 64 -14.16 10.04 -4.61
N GLY A 65 -13.93 10.19 -3.33
CA GLY A 65 -14.55 9.36 -2.30
C GLY A 65 -13.54 8.57 -1.49
N VAL A 66 -14.05 7.65 -0.67
CA VAL A 66 -13.23 6.84 0.22
C VAL A 66 -12.70 5.62 -0.51
N TRP A 67 -11.41 5.32 -0.29
CA TRP A 67 -10.74 4.14 -0.82
C TRP A 67 -10.36 3.21 0.33
N ASP A 68 -10.93 2.01 0.36
CA ASP A 68 -10.58 1.00 1.36
C ASP A 68 -9.20 0.44 1.08
N ILE A 69 -8.39 0.29 2.14
CA ILE A 69 -7.07 -0.29 2.06
C ILE A 69 -7.13 -1.69 2.65
N SER A 70 -6.73 -2.67 1.86
CA SER A 70 -6.75 -4.08 2.28
C SER A 70 -5.34 -4.56 2.61
N ALA A 71 -5.24 -5.49 3.57
CA ALA A 71 -3.96 -6.10 3.89
C ALA A 71 -3.47 -6.89 2.68
N PRO A 72 -2.27 -6.57 2.15
CA PRO A 72 -1.74 -7.28 0.98
C PRO A 72 -1.14 -8.65 1.33
N ILE A 73 -0.86 -8.86 2.61
CA ILE A 73 -0.30 -10.10 3.14
C ILE A 73 -0.94 -10.38 4.49
N SER A 74 -0.85 -11.62 4.96
CA SER A 74 -1.28 -11.96 6.31
C SER A 74 -0.14 -11.72 7.29
N GLY A 75 -0.43 -11.13 8.44
CA GLY A 75 0.58 -10.86 9.45
C GLY A 75 0.08 -9.97 10.57
N THR A 76 0.95 -9.68 11.51
CA THR A 76 0.68 -8.83 12.67
C THR A 76 1.22 -7.43 12.42
N VAL A 77 0.42 -6.41 12.68
CA VAL A 77 0.82 -5.01 12.55
C VAL A 77 1.79 -4.67 13.70
N LEU A 78 3.04 -4.40 13.37
CA LEU A 78 4.08 -4.03 14.33
C LEU A 78 4.11 -2.52 14.56
N ARG A 79 3.98 -1.75 13.48
CA ARG A 79 4.03 -0.28 13.53
C ARG A 79 3.11 0.32 12.47
N ILE A 80 2.58 1.47 12.83
CA ILE A 80 1.87 2.37 11.91
C ILE A 80 2.75 3.60 11.70
N ASN A 81 2.74 4.14 10.49
CA ASN A 81 3.49 5.36 10.18
C ASN A 81 2.71 6.59 10.67
N ASP A 82 2.94 6.98 11.91
CA ASP A 82 2.23 8.10 12.54
C ASP A 82 2.47 9.42 11.82
N ASP A 83 3.67 9.63 11.27
CA ASP A 83 3.98 10.83 10.48
C ASP A 83 3.06 10.97 9.28
N LEU A 84 2.70 9.84 8.68
CA LEU A 84 1.80 9.82 7.54
C LEU A 84 0.35 10.16 7.94
N LEU A 85 -0.07 9.77 9.14
CA LEU A 85 -1.39 10.15 9.66
C LEU A 85 -1.50 11.66 9.86
N ASP A 86 -0.40 12.31 10.26
CA ASP A 86 -0.35 13.76 10.43
C ASP A 86 -0.24 14.50 9.09
N ASP A 87 0.35 13.85 8.08
CA ASP A 87 0.54 14.44 6.74
C ASP A 87 0.25 13.39 5.65
N PRO A 88 -1.01 13.02 5.47
CA PRO A 88 -1.37 12.02 4.46
C PRO A 88 -1.12 12.47 3.03
N GLN A 89 -0.93 13.77 2.82
CA GLN A 89 -0.71 14.35 1.50
C GLN A 89 0.61 13.91 0.86
N SER A 90 1.57 13.42 1.66
CA SER A 90 2.83 12.91 1.13
C SER A 90 2.63 11.72 0.18
N ILE A 91 1.53 10.99 0.34
CA ILE A 91 1.17 9.89 -0.58
C ILE A 91 1.00 10.41 -2.01
N ASN A 92 0.47 11.61 -2.17
CA ASN A 92 0.19 12.19 -3.49
C ASN A 92 1.45 12.45 -4.31
N SER A 93 2.54 12.83 -3.65
CA SER A 93 3.81 13.13 -4.31
C SER A 93 4.82 11.98 -4.24
N ASP A 94 4.73 11.14 -3.22
CA ASP A 94 5.69 10.05 -2.98
C ASP A 94 5.00 8.82 -2.38
N PRO A 95 4.16 8.12 -3.17
CA PRO A 95 3.42 6.98 -2.64
C PRO A 95 4.33 5.82 -2.20
N TYR A 96 5.50 5.67 -2.82
CA TYR A 96 6.40 4.56 -2.52
C TYR A 96 7.37 4.85 -1.37
N GLY A 97 7.51 6.12 -0.98
CA GLY A 97 8.20 6.50 0.25
C GLY A 97 7.25 6.64 1.43
N SER A 98 5.94 6.57 1.19
CA SER A 98 4.90 6.79 2.20
C SER A 98 4.31 5.44 2.64
N TRP A 99 5.09 4.67 3.39
CA TRP A 99 4.59 3.40 3.91
C TRP A 99 3.51 3.65 4.97
N LEU A 100 2.51 2.78 5.00
CA LEU A 100 1.36 2.89 5.92
C LEU A 100 1.59 2.10 7.20
N ALA A 101 2.02 0.86 7.06
CA ALA A 101 2.17 -0.07 8.17
C ALA A 101 3.34 -1.01 7.93
N GLU A 102 3.88 -1.54 9.02
CA GLU A 102 4.93 -2.54 9.00
C GLU A 102 4.39 -3.79 9.68
N PHE A 103 4.46 -4.91 8.97
CA PHE A 103 3.96 -6.20 9.43
C PHE A 103 5.10 -7.10 9.86
N GLY A 104 4.86 -7.90 10.89
CA GLY A 104 5.73 -9.00 11.31
C GLY A 104 5.04 -10.34 11.14
N ASP A 105 5.80 -11.42 11.19
CA ASP A 105 5.30 -12.79 10.99
C ASP A 105 4.46 -12.90 9.72
N ALA A 106 4.86 -12.17 8.69
CA ALA A 106 4.10 -12.05 7.46
C ALA A 106 4.32 -13.26 6.56
N GLU A 107 3.24 -13.74 5.94
CA GLU A 107 3.29 -14.80 4.96
C GLU A 107 3.17 -14.21 3.56
N ARG A 108 4.07 -14.66 2.65
CA ARG A 108 4.03 -14.24 1.26
C ARG A 108 2.85 -14.89 0.55
N GLU A 109 1.99 -14.06 -0.02
CA GLU A 109 0.82 -14.52 -0.75
C GLU A 109 1.17 -14.84 -2.21
N ALA A 110 0.57 -15.92 -2.73
CA ALA A 110 0.82 -16.37 -4.11
C ALA A 110 0.28 -15.39 -5.16
N LYS A 111 -0.69 -14.56 -4.81
CA LYS A 111 -1.30 -13.61 -5.77
C LYS A 111 -0.61 -12.25 -5.86
N LEU A 112 0.52 -12.05 -5.20
CA LEU A 112 1.27 -10.81 -5.34
C LEU A 112 1.89 -10.73 -6.73
N MET A 113 1.80 -9.57 -7.34
CA MET A 113 2.37 -9.30 -8.67
C MET A 113 3.73 -8.62 -8.54
N THR A 114 4.63 -8.96 -9.46
CA THR A 114 5.87 -8.18 -9.63
C THR A 114 5.52 -6.81 -10.22
N ALA A 115 6.46 -5.87 -10.20
CA ALA A 115 6.27 -4.55 -10.83
C ALA A 115 5.91 -4.69 -12.31
N GLN A 116 6.55 -5.61 -13.01
CA GLN A 116 6.28 -5.87 -14.43
C GLN A 116 4.86 -6.39 -14.65
N GLU A 117 4.44 -7.35 -13.84
CA GLU A 117 3.08 -7.89 -13.89
C GLU A 117 2.04 -6.83 -13.56
N TYR A 118 2.33 -6.00 -12.57
CA TYR A 118 1.43 -4.91 -12.17
C TYR A 118 1.30 -3.85 -13.27
N CYS A 119 2.40 -3.49 -13.93
CA CYS A 119 2.35 -2.59 -15.09
C CYS A 119 1.44 -3.15 -16.19
N LYS A 120 1.54 -4.43 -16.45
CA LYS A 120 0.69 -5.11 -17.45
C LYS A 120 -0.78 -5.08 -17.03
N TYR A 121 -1.03 -5.30 -15.74
CA TYR A 121 -2.37 -5.24 -15.16
C TYR A 121 -2.99 -3.84 -15.29
N LEU A 122 -2.20 -2.79 -15.04
CA LEU A 122 -2.66 -1.40 -15.13
C LEU A 122 -2.85 -0.92 -16.58
N GLY A 123 -2.09 -1.47 -17.52
CA GLY A 123 -2.21 -1.11 -18.93
C GLY A 123 -1.30 0.04 -19.35
N LYS A 124 -1.72 0.76 -20.39
CA LYS A 124 -0.87 1.74 -21.11
C LYS A 124 -0.46 2.95 -20.29
N GLU A 125 -1.20 3.27 -19.23
CA GLU A 125 -0.92 4.45 -18.41
C GLU A 125 0.21 4.19 -17.38
N ALA A 126 0.63 2.93 -17.21
CA ALA A 126 1.66 2.57 -16.26
C ALA A 126 3.05 2.88 -16.79
N GLU A 127 3.90 3.43 -15.92
CA GLU A 127 5.29 3.72 -16.21
C GLU A 127 6.15 3.14 -15.09
N MET A 128 7.06 2.25 -15.46
CA MET A 128 7.96 1.64 -14.47
C MET A 128 9.14 2.56 -14.18
N ILE A 129 9.41 2.79 -12.90
CA ILE A 129 10.51 3.65 -12.44
C ILE A 129 11.59 2.90 -11.68
#